data_3dc8bc870f6eab840c703db91ecd7265
#
_entry.id   3dc8bc870f6eab840c703db91ecd7265
#
_cell.length_a   1.000
_cell.length_b   1.000
_cell.length_c   1.000
_cell.angle_alpha   90.00
_cell.angle_beta   90.00
_cell.angle_gamma   90.00
#
_symmetry.space_group_name_H-M   'P 1'
#
loop_
_entity.id
_entity.type
_entity.pdbx_description
1 polymer ?
#
loop_
_entity_poly.entity_id
_entity_poly.type
_entity_poly.pdbx_seq_one_letter_code
_entity_poly.pdbx_strand_id
1 'polypeptide(L)'
;LIGLVGSEMCIRDSLYAGLSKIKEGITLYELAGAIEDVVKKNGFSVVEDYTGHGVGRNLHEQPSVFNFRTNELPNVVLRKGMTLAVEPIVNEGTKFCKTLNDGWTVVTKDGKLSAQWEHTIVVLTDGIEILTDRDF
;
A
#
# COMPACT_ATOMS: atom_id res chain seq x y z
N LEU A 1 3.79 -23.02 -2.77
CA LEU A 1 2.33 -22.81 -2.69
C LEU A 1 1.90 -22.14 -1.38
N ILE A 2 2.44 -22.59 -0.24
CA ILE A 2 2.10 -22.00 1.07
C ILE A 2 2.54 -20.53 1.13
N GLY A 3 3.75 -20.21 0.64
CA GLY A 3 4.26 -18.84 0.59
C GLY A 3 3.41 -17.94 -0.30
N LEU A 4 2.98 -18.42 -1.47
CA LEU A 4 2.13 -17.67 -2.38
C LEU A 4 0.76 -17.37 -1.74
N VAL A 5 0.10 -18.37 -1.16
CA VAL A 5 -1.17 -18.20 -0.46
C VAL A 5 -1.00 -17.25 0.74
N GLY A 6 0.08 -17.41 1.49
CA GLY A 6 0.37 -16.53 2.62
C GLY A 6 0.60 -15.08 2.20
N SER A 7 1.33 -14.85 1.11
CA SER A 7 1.57 -13.51 0.56
C SER A 7 0.29 -12.87 0.06
N GLU A 8 -0.56 -13.61 -0.65
CA GLU A 8 -1.84 -13.12 -1.14
C GLU A 8 -2.78 -12.75 0.00
N MET A 9 -2.88 -13.58 1.04
CA MET A 9 -3.69 -13.28 2.22
C MET A 9 -3.14 -12.07 2.96
N CYS A 10 -1.85 -11.99 3.16
CA CYS A 10 -1.19 -10.88 3.84
C CYS A 10 -1.41 -9.56 3.10
N ILE A 11 -1.22 -9.53 1.77
CA ILE A 11 -1.41 -8.30 0.99
C ILE A 11 -2.86 -7.83 1.05
N ARG A 12 -3.81 -8.74 0.96
CA ARG A 12 -5.23 -8.42 1.10
C ARG A 12 -5.53 -7.85 2.48
N ASP A 13 -5.15 -8.57 3.52
CA ASP A 13 -5.46 -8.19 4.90
C ASP A 13 -4.78 -6.86 5.27
N SER A 14 -3.55 -6.64 4.83
CA SER A 14 -2.83 -5.39 5.07
C SER A 14 -3.48 -4.21 4.36
N LEU A 15 -3.87 -4.37 3.10
CA LEU A 15 -4.55 -3.33 2.35
C LEU A 15 -5.88 -2.95 3.04
N TYR A 16 -6.71 -3.92 3.37
CA TYR A 16 -8.00 -3.64 4.01
C TYR A 16 -7.85 -3.13 5.44
N ALA A 17 -6.81 -3.54 6.17
CA ALA A 17 -6.49 -2.94 7.47
C ALA A 17 -6.19 -1.44 7.34
N GLY A 18 -5.42 -1.07 6.33
CA GLY A 18 -5.17 0.33 5.99
C GLY A 18 -6.44 1.06 5.60
N LEU A 19 -7.20 0.51 4.65
CA LEU A 19 -8.43 1.12 4.16
C LEU A 19 -9.45 1.35 5.28
N SER A 20 -9.54 0.43 6.25
CA SER A 20 -10.47 0.55 7.38
C SER A 20 -10.15 1.71 8.32
N LYS A 21 -8.94 2.25 8.28
CA LYS A 21 -8.53 3.41 9.08
C LYS A 21 -8.85 4.74 8.41
N ILE A 22 -9.08 4.74 7.10
CA ILE A 22 -9.21 5.99 6.35
C ILE A 22 -10.55 6.65 6.61
N LYS A 23 -10.50 7.89 7.01
CA LYS A 23 -11.59 8.84 7.09
C LYS A 23 -11.01 10.24 7.15
N GLU A 24 -11.81 11.25 7.01
CA GLU A 24 -11.35 12.63 7.17
C GLU A 24 -10.67 12.81 8.54
N GLY A 25 -9.50 13.40 8.54
CA GLY A 25 -8.75 13.75 9.75
C GLY A 25 -7.65 12.78 10.13
N ILE A 26 -7.60 11.55 9.58
CA ILE A 26 -6.46 10.67 9.84
C ILE A 26 -5.25 11.09 9.02
N THR A 27 -4.08 10.64 9.43
CA THR A 27 -2.82 10.92 8.74
C THR A 27 -2.36 9.75 7.89
N LEU A 28 -1.52 10.03 6.89
CA LEU A 28 -0.85 8.99 6.11
C LEU A 28 -0.01 8.06 6.99
N TYR A 29 0.58 8.58 8.05
CA TYR A 29 1.37 7.78 8.99
C TYR A 29 0.50 6.73 9.72
N GLU A 30 -0.71 7.11 10.13
CA GLU A 30 -1.65 6.16 10.75
C GLU A 30 -2.11 5.09 9.77
N LEU A 31 -2.43 5.47 8.54
CA LEU A 31 -2.75 4.54 7.46
C LEU A 31 -1.59 3.56 7.21
N ALA A 32 -0.40 4.08 7.03
CA ALA A 32 0.81 3.30 6.80
C ALA A 32 1.10 2.32 7.93
N GLY A 33 0.93 2.78 9.17
CA GLY A 33 1.11 1.95 10.35
C GLY A 33 0.16 0.76 10.40
N ALA A 34 -1.09 0.95 10.02
CA ALA A 34 -2.06 -0.14 9.97
C ALA A 34 -1.68 -1.22 8.96
N ILE A 35 -1.16 -0.81 7.79
CA ILE A 35 -0.65 -1.73 6.76
C ILE A 35 0.57 -2.47 7.28
N GLU A 36 1.56 -1.73 7.78
CA GLU A 36 2.83 -2.29 8.26
C GLU A 36 2.64 -3.31 9.38
N ASP A 37 1.74 -3.03 10.32
CA ASP A 37 1.50 -3.91 11.46
C ASP A 37 0.97 -5.29 11.04
N VAL A 38 0.07 -5.33 10.06
CA VAL A 38 -0.44 -6.60 9.52
C VAL A 38 0.66 -7.37 8.80
N VAL A 39 1.45 -6.68 7.97
CA VAL A 39 2.55 -7.31 7.23
C VAL A 39 3.57 -7.93 8.18
N LYS A 40 4.01 -7.18 9.18
CA LYS A 40 4.99 -7.65 10.17
C LYS A 40 4.45 -8.78 11.03
N LYS A 41 3.18 -8.71 11.42
CA LYS A 41 2.53 -9.78 12.20
C LYS A 41 2.55 -11.11 11.46
N ASN A 42 2.46 -11.10 10.14
CA ASN A 42 2.51 -12.29 9.31
C ASN A 42 3.96 -12.73 8.97
N GLY A 43 4.97 -12.02 9.46
CA GLY A 43 6.37 -12.34 9.22
C GLY A 43 6.89 -11.93 7.84
N PHE A 44 6.17 -11.05 7.15
CA PHE A 44 6.53 -10.53 5.83
C PHE A 44 7.13 -9.12 5.93
N SER A 45 7.55 -8.58 4.80
CA SER A 45 8.16 -7.25 4.71
C SER A 45 7.39 -6.34 3.74
N VAL A 46 7.26 -5.07 4.11
CA VAL A 46 6.74 -4.04 3.21
C VAL A 46 7.86 -3.54 2.32
N VAL A 47 7.61 -3.48 1.02
CA VAL A 47 8.55 -2.86 0.07
C VAL A 47 8.49 -1.33 0.26
N GLU A 48 9.65 -0.71 0.49
CA GLU A 48 9.75 0.71 0.78
C GLU A 48 10.03 1.59 -0.45
N ASP A 49 10.49 0.98 -1.56
CA ASP A 49 10.88 1.70 -2.77
C ASP A 49 9.71 2.28 -3.56
N TYR A 50 8.50 1.82 -3.29
CA TYR A 50 7.29 2.23 -4.00
C TYR A 50 6.21 2.66 -3.03
N THR A 51 5.42 3.64 -3.46
CA THR A 51 4.29 4.15 -2.69
C THR A 51 3.04 4.20 -3.55
N GLY A 52 1.88 4.29 -2.91
CA GLY A 52 0.68 4.77 -3.55
C GLY A 52 0.78 6.29 -3.78
N HIS A 53 -0.29 6.87 -4.26
CA HIS A 53 -0.28 8.26 -4.71
C HIS A 53 -1.67 8.87 -4.72
N GLY A 54 -1.73 10.20 -4.77
CA GLY A 54 -2.96 10.89 -5.10
C GLY A 54 -3.38 10.60 -6.55
N VAL A 55 -4.66 10.69 -6.79
CA VAL A 55 -5.26 10.55 -8.12
C VAL A 55 -6.16 11.76 -8.36
N GLY A 56 -6.04 12.40 -9.50
CA GLY A 56 -6.85 13.56 -9.83
C GLY A 56 -6.94 13.72 -11.33
N ARG A 57 -6.60 14.90 -11.83
CA ARG A 57 -6.51 15.15 -13.28
C ARG A 57 -5.44 14.28 -13.92
N ASN A 58 -4.37 14.01 -13.17
CA ASN A 58 -3.31 13.08 -13.56
C ASN A 58 -3.48 11.77 -12.80
N LEU A 59 -2.99 10.67 -13.40
CA LEU A 59 -3.02 9.36 -12.76
C LEU A 59 -2.21 9.36 -11.47
N HIS A 60 -1.06 10.04 -11.47
CA HIS A 60 -0.16 10.13 -10.33
C HIS A 60 -0.03 11.59 -9.88
N GLU A 61 -0.54 11.88 -8.70
CA GLU A 61 -0.44 13.20 -8.05
C GLU A 61 0.03 13.05 -6.62
N GLN A 62 0.42 14.16 -6.02
CA GLN A 62 0.66 14.20 -4.57
C GLN A 62 -0.66 13.95 -3.80
N PRO A 63 -0.59 13.41 -2.58
CA PRO A 63 0.64 13.05 -1.85
C PRO A 63 1.13 11.65 -2.20
N SER A 64 2.38 11.34 -1.79
CA SER A 64 2.85 9.95 -1.75
C SER A 64 2.13 9.22 -0.62
N VAL A 65 1.48 8.10 -0.94
CA VAL A 65 0.75 7.27 0.03
C VAL A 65 1.65 6.09 0.40
N PHE A 66 2.46 6.27 1.43
CA PHE A 66 3.41 5.25 1.87
C PHE A 66 2.74 4.14 2.68
N ASN A 67 3.36 2.96 2.70
CA ASN A 67 2.78 1.73 3.26
C ASN A 67 3.49 1.25 4.52
N PHE A 68 4.41 2.04 5.04
CA PHE A 68 5.20 1.77 6.24
C PHE A 68 5.47 3.08 6.96
N ARG A 69 5.72 3.03 8.26
CA ARG A 69 6.02 4.24 9.04
C ARG A 69 7.33 4.84 8.60
N THR A 70 7.30 6.08 8.14
CA THR A 70 8.50 6.83 7.72
C THR A 70 8.33 8.31 7.99
N ASN A 71 9.44 8.97 8.31
CA ASN A 71 9.52 10.42 8.44
C ASN A 71 10.19 11.07 7.22
N GLU A 72 10.58 10.27 6.23
CA GLU A 72 11.24 10.76 5.01
C GLU A 72 10.27 11.33 3.98
N LEU A 73 8.99 11.00 4.11
CA LEU A 73 7.92 11.50 3.25
C LEU A 73 6.95 12.37 4.05
N PRO A 74 6.32 13.38 3.40
CA PRO A 74 5.38 14.25 4.09
C PRO A 74 4.21 13.48 4.71
N ASN A 75 3.97 13.70 5.99
CA ASN A 75 2.79 13.16 6.68
C ASN A 75 1.62 14.12 6.47
N VAL A 76 0.65 13.71 5.68
CA VAL A 76 -0.49 14.53 5.29
C VAL A 76 -1.74 14.10 6.06
N VAL A 77 -2.50 15.07 6.53
CA VAL A 77 -3.84 14.85 7.11
C VAL A 77 -4.82 14.68 5.95
N LEU A 78 -5.55 13.57 5.94
CA LEU A 78 -6.51 13.29 4.88
C LEU A 78 -7.76 14.14 5.02
N ARG A 79 -8.24 14.64 3.90
CA ARG A 79 -9.44 15.49 3.81
C ARG A 79 -10.50 14.83 2.96
N LYS A 80 -11.74 15.05 3.32
CA LYS A 80 -12.89 14.62 2.53
C LYS A 80 -12.74 15.05 1.07
N GLY A 81 -13.00 14.14 0.15
CA GLY A 81 -12.91 14.37 -1.29
C GLY A 81 -11.56 14.02 -1.90
N MET A 82 -10.52 13.77 -1.10
CA MET A 82 -9.24 13.29 -1.63
C MET A 82 -9.42 11.92 -2.27
N THR A 83 -8.85 11.74 -3.45
CA THR A 83 -8.83 10.47 -4.15
C THR A 83 -7.40 9.93 -4.14
N LEU A 84 -7.23 8.72 -3.63
CA LEU A 84 -5.92 8.12 -3.39
C LEU A 84 -5.86 6.69 -3.95
N ALA A 85 -4.72 6.33 -4.51
CA ALA A 85 -4.36 4.94 -4.77
C ALA A 85 -3.57 4.41 -3.57
N VAL A 86 -4.09 3.37 -2.94
CA VAL A 86 -3.42 2.66 -1.83
C VAL A 86 -2.98 1.32 -2.39
N GLU A 87 -1.65 1.09 -2.44
CA GLU A 87 -1.09 -0.01 -3.23
C GLU A 87 0.14 -0.65 -2.57
N PRO A 88 -0.01 -1.26 -1.39
CA PRO A 88 1.12 -1.90 -0.74
C PRO A 88 1.70 -3.02 -1.59
N ILE A 89 3.01 -3.22 -1.46
CA ILE A 89 3.74 -4.36 -2.01
C ILE A 89 4.35 -5.11 -0.84
N VAL A 90 4.10 -6.40 -0.78
CA VAL A 90 4.54 -7.27 0.31
C VAL A 90 5.46 -8.34 -0.21
N ASN A 91 6.64 -8.45 0.39
CA ASN A 91 7.61 -9.50 0.10
C ASN A 91 7.57 -10.58 1.19
N GLU A 92 7.63 -11.84 0.78
CA GLU A 92 7.72 -12.97 1.70
C GLU A 92 9.02 -12.93 2.53
N GLY A 93 10.12 -12.50 1.89
CA GLY A 93 11.44 -12.39 2.52
C GLY A 93 11.78 -10.96 2.91
N THR A 94 12.94 -10.49 2.43
CA THR A 94 13.40 -9.13 2.71
C THR A 94 12.63 -8.09 1.88
N LYS A 95 12.64 -6.86 2.36
CA LYS A 95 11.99 -5.74 1.68
C LYS A 95 12.70 -5.28 0.39
N PHE A 96 13.89 -5.78 0.13
CA PHE A 96 14.74 -5.28 -0.94
C PHE A 96 14.35 -5.84 -2.30
N CYS A 97 14.34 -4.94 -3.28
CA CYS A 97 14.09 -5.23 -4.69
C CYS A 97 15.28 -4.84 -5.54
N LYS A 98 15.35 -5.35 -6.75
CA LYS A 98 16.33 -4.94 -7.75
C LYS A 98 15.67 -4.77 -9.11
N THR A 99 16.15 -3.78 -9.87
CA THR A 99 15.74 -3.57 -11.25
C THR A 99 16.69 -4.34 -12.16
N LEU A 100 16.13 -5.10 -13.11
CA LEU A 100 16.90 -5.87 -14.06
C LEU A 100 17.54 -4.98 -15.14
N ASN A 101 18.36 -5.59 -16.00
CA ASN A 101 19.13 -4.87 -17.04
C ASN A 101 18.26 -4.16 -18.08
N ASP A 102 16.99 -4.54 -18.22
CA ASP A 102 16.04 -3.84 -19.09
C ASP A 102 15.63 -2.46 -18.56
N GLY A 103 16.03 -2.11 -17.33
CA GLY A 103 15.69 -0.85 -16.68
C GLY A 103 14.25 -0.74 -16.24
N TRP A 104 13.47 -1.80 -16.37
CA TRP A 104 12.04 -1.81 -16.12
C TRP A 104 11.58 -2.89 -15.16
N THR A 105 11.99 -4.14 -15.38
CA THR A 105 11.55 -5.29 -14.58
C THR A 105 12.15 -5.21 -13.19
N VAL A 106 11.29 -5.27 -12.18
CA VAL A 106 11.68 -5.27 -10.77
C VAL A 106 11.36 -6.62 -10.16
N VAL A 107 12.34 -7.19 -9.48
CA VAL A 107 12.22 -8.50 -8.80
C VAL A 107 12.68 -8.39 -7.36
N THR A 108 12.24 -9.32 -6.52
CA THR A 108 12.76 -9.41 -5.15
C THR A 108 14.24 -9.75 -5.18
N LYS A 109 15.00 -9.13 -4.29
CA LYS A 109 16.46 -9.33 -4.26
C LYS A 109 16.85 -10.74 -3.82
N ASP A 110 16.05 -11.37 -2.96
CA ASP A 110 16.29 -12.71 -2.42
C ASP A 110 15.60 -13.83 -3.22
N GLY A 111 14.88 -13.49 -4.28
CA GLY A 111 14.17 -14.47 -5.12
C GLY A 111 12.90 -15.04 -4.51
N LYS A 112 12.49 -14.60 -3.32
CA LYS A 112 11.27 -15.02 -2.68
C LYS A 112 10.05 -14.34 -3.29
N LEU A 113 8.85 -14.77 -2.90
CA LEU A 113 7.60 -14.28 -3.50
C LEU A 113 7.28 -12.85 -3.10
N SER A 114 6.57 -12.16 -3.96
CA SER A 114 6.04 -10.82 -3.73
C SER A 114 4.60 -10.74 -4.21
N ALA A 115 3.81 -9.90 -3.57
CA ALA A 115 2.43 -9.66 -3.95
C ALA A 115 2.11 -8.17 -3.87
N GLN A 116 1.28 -7.69 -4.79
CA GLN A 116 0.75 -6.34 -4.79
C GLN A 116 -0.77 -6.38 -4.95
N TRP A 117 -1.47 -5.49 -4.25
CA TRP A 117 -2.88 -5.23 -4.48
C TRP A 117 -3.14 -3.74 -4.30
N GLU A 118 -3.99 -3.20 -5.15
CA GLU A 118 -4.28 -1.77 -5.21
C GLU A 118 -5.79 -1.51 -5.23
N HIS A 119 -6.20 -0.50 -4.48
CA HIS A 119 -7.50 0.12 -4.66
C HIS A 119 -7.35 1.63 -4.74
N THR A 120 -8.18 2.22 -5.60
CA THR A 120 -8.40 3.67 -5.62
C THR A 120 -9.64 3.97 -4.79
N ILE A 121 -9.48 4.91 -3.85
CA ILE A 121 -10.54 5.27 -2.91
C ILE A 121 -10.77 6.78 -2.89
N VAL A 122 -11.95 7.18 -2.47
CA VAL A 122 -12.22 8.57 -2.10
C VAL A 122 -12.47 8.65 -0.60
N VAL A 123 -11.87 9.66 0.04
CA VAL A 123 -12.00 9.91 1.47
C VAL A 123 -13.36 10.56 1.74
N LEU A 124 -14.12 10.00 2.66
CA LEU A 124 -15.38 10.53 3.14
C LEU A 124 -15.23 11.02 4.59
N THR A 125 -16.27 11.63 5.14
CA THR A 125 -16.27 12.11 6.51
C THR A 125 -16.01 10.99 7.52
N ASP A 126 -16.68 9.83 7.36
CA ASP A 126 -16.62 8.72 8.32
C ASP A 126 -16.05 7.43 7.73
N GLY A 127 -15.40 7.49 6.59
CA GLY A 127 -14.86 6.30 5.94
C GLY A 127 -14.40 6.59 4.53
N ILE A 128 -14.59 5.61 3.64
CA ILE A 128 -14.18 5.67 2.25
C ILE A 128 -15.23 5.10 1.32
N GLU A 129 -15.11 5.44 0.05
CA GLU A 129 -15.73 4.69 -1.03
C GLU A 129 -14.60 4.09 -1.89
N ILE A 130 -14.67 2.80 -2.15
CA ILE A 130 -13.71 2.10 -3.02
C ILE A 130 -14.21 2.24 -4.45
N LEU A 131 -13.45 2.97 -5.28
CA LEU A 131 -13.83 3.24 -6.68
C LEU A 131 -13.51 2.08 -7.61
N THR A 132 -12.58 1.22 -7.23
CA THR A 132 -12.12 0.07 -8.00
C THR A 132 -12.60 -1.26 -7.42
N ASP A 133 -13.67 -1.24 -6.65
CA ASP A 133 -14.25 -2.45 -6.08
C ASP A 133 -14.78 -3.37 -7.19
N ARG A 134 -14.67 -4.67 -6.95
CA ARG A 134 -15.06 -5.68 -7.93
C ARG A 134 -16.03 -6.65 -7.29
N ASP A 135 -17.16 -6.80 -7.92
CA ASP A 135 -18.13 -7.84 -7.61
C ASP A 135 -17.70 -9.14 -8.28
N PHE A 136 -16.96 -9.95 -7.55
CA PHE A 136 -16.61 -11.30 -8.00
C PHE A 136 -17.28 -12.34 -7.11
#